data_4beeeb334876d1ae08b18a669e3ce7a6
#
_entry.id   4beeeb334876d1ae08b18a669e3ce7a6
#
_cell.length_a   1.000
_cell.length_b   1.000
_cell.length_c   1.000
_cell.angle_alpha   90.00
_cell.angle_beta   90.00
_cell.angle_gamma   90.00
#
_symmetry.space_group_name_H-M   'P 1'
#
loop_
_entity.id
_entity.type
_entity.pdbx_description
1 polymer ?
#
loop_
_entity_poly.entity_id
_entity_poly.type
_entity_poly.pdbx_seq_one_letter_code
_entity_poly.pdbx_strand_id
1 'polypeptide(L)'
;MHLLIPFAASSSTACQQALEHLSLPNLEKLLARLALSNTDEADASSLTPPHERARARALGLSAPDGHVPWAARQAMQTGLAPQVPAGAAWAWITPCHWNVHADYIVMDNPQALELQSGESQVLLDAMRPYFEEDGITLHYAAPTQWLACGEMFRDLAAASLDRVVGCDIDAWLPKTAKAAPLRRLQSE
;
A
#
# COMPACT_ATOMS: atom_id res chain seq x y z
N MET A 1 -3.98 -12.59 21.24
CA MET A 1 -4.56 -11.33 20.71
C MET A 1 -3.40 -10.42 20.36
N HIS A 2 -3.39 -9.82 19.17
CA HIS A 2 -2.38 -8.84 18.74
C HIS A 2 -3.06 -7.47 18.65
N LEU A 3 -2.43 -6.44 19.22
CA LEU A 3 -2.82 -5.04 19.07
C LEU A 3 -1.70 -4.36 18.27
N LEU A 4 -2.04 -3.82 17.11
CA LEU A 4 -1.14 -3.05 16.27
C LEU A 4 -1.64 -1.60 16.20
N ILE A 5 -0.78 -0.66 16.56
CA ILE A 5 -1.08 0.78 16.54
C ILE A 5 -0.07 1.44 15.59
N PRO A 6 -0.38 1.52 14.29
CA PRO A 6 0.49 2.19 13.35
C PRO A 6 0.54 3.70 13.64
N PHE A 7 1.65 4.32 13.33
CA PHE A 7 1.86 5.77 13.47
C PHE A 7 1.66 6.33 14.89
N ALA A 8 1.77 5.47 15.92
CA ALA A 8 1.56 5.87 17.33
C ALA A 8 2.58 6.89 17.83
N ALA A 9 3.72 7.02 17.17
CA ALA A 9 4.73 8.02 17.49
C ALA A 9 5.48 8.44 16.22
N SER A 10 5.81 9.72 16.14
CA SER A 10 6.63 10.31 15.07
C SER A 10 7.63 11.26 15.71
N SER A 11 8.79 11.43 15.08
CA SER A 11 9.79 12.40 15.48
C SER A 11 9.44 13.85 15.06
N SER A 12 8.33 14.05 14.33
CA SER A 12 7.89 15.40 13.94
C SER A 12 7.49 16.22 15.17
N THR A 13 7.84 17.50 15.16
CA THR A 13 7.54 18.44 16.26
C THR A 13 6.03 18.52 16.55
N ALA A 14 5.20 18.51 15.50
CA ALA A 14 3.74 18.52 15.63
C ALA A 14 3.21 17.28 16.34
N CYS A 15 3.75 16.09 16.03
CA CYS A 15 3.37 14.86 16.72
C CYS A 15 3.82 14.85 18.17
N GLN A 16 5.02 15.32 18.47
CA GLN A 16 5.53 15.42 19.85
C GLN A 16 4.68 16.37 20.69
N GLN A 17 4.34 17.55 20.17
CA GLN A 17 3.44 18.48 20.85
C GLN A 17 2.05 17.89 21.10
N ALA A 18 1.49 17.14 20.13
CA ALA A 18 0.22 16.45 20.33
C ALA A 18 0.31 15.40 21.43
N LEU A 19 1.42 14.67 21.51
CA LEU A 19 1.63 13.63 22.53
C LEU A 19 1.79 14.22 23.94
N GLU A 20 2.41 15.40 24.11
CA GLU A 20 2.57 16.08 25.39
C GLU A 20 1.23 16.39 26.09
N HIS A 21 0.19 16.63 25.32
CA HIS A 21 -1.16 16.95 25.83
C HIS A 21 -2.10 15.74 25.86
N LEU A 22 -1.62 14.55 25.47
CA LEU A 22 -2.44 13.35 25.37
C LEU A 22 -2.40 12.58 26.68
N SER A 23 -3.57 12.32 27.28
CA SER A 23 -3.72 11.47 28.47
C SER A 23 -4.38 10.15 28.09
N LEU A 24 -3.64 9.05 28.17
CA LEU A 24 -4.10 7.70 27.81
C LEU A 24 -3.88 6.71 28.99
N PRO A 25 -4.57 6.89 30.10
CA PRO A 25 -4.27 6.15 31.34
C PRO A 25 -4.41 4.62 31.20
N ASN A 26 -5.28 4.15 30.32
CA ASN A 26 -5.41 2.70 30.06
C ASN A 26 -4.26 2.15 29.23
N LEU A 27 -3.78 2.92 28.24
CA LEU A 27 -2.60 2.54 27.46
C LEU A 27 -1.34 2.56 28.32
N GLU A 28 -1.18 3.58 29.16
CA GLU A 28 -0.07 3.69 30.13
C GLU A 28 -0.03 2.49 31.08
N LYS A 29 -1.18 2.10 31.65
CA LYS A 29 -1.30 0.90 32.49
C LYS A 29 -0.96 -0.40 31.74
N LEU A 30 -1.33 -0.47 30.47
CA LEU A 30 -0.99 -1.63 29.63
C LEU A 30 0.53 -1.67 29.37
N LEU A 31 1.11 -0.56 28.91
CA LEU A 31 2.55 -0.46 28.58
C LEU A 31 3.43 -0.72 29.81
N ALA A 32 3.02 -0.24 31.00
CA ALA A 32 3.74 -0.48 32.25
C ALA A 32 3.83 -1.98 32.64
N ARG A 33 2.99 -2.82 32.04
CA ARG A 33 2.97 -4.29 32.31
C ARG A 33 3.58 -5.11 31.18
N LEU A 34 3.96 -4.46 30.08
CA LEU A 34 4.58 -5.11 28.92
C LEU A 34 6.09 -5.01 29.01
N ALA A 35 6.77 -6.05 28.56
CA ALA A 35 8.20 -6.04 28.33
C ALA A 35 8.50 -5.90 26.84
N LEU A 36 9.53 -5.13 26.51
CA LEU A 36 10.02 -5.04 25.15
C LEU A 36 10.61 -6.41 24.75
N SER A 37 10.00 -7.05 23.76
CA SER A 37 10.46 -8.36 23.27
C SER A 37 11.31 -8.26 22.01
N ASN A 38 11.03 -7.28 21.15
CA ASN A 38 11.75 -7.08 19.90
C ASN A 38 11.56 -5.65 19.40
N THR A 39 12.58 -5.09 18.76
CA THR A 39 12.52 -3.83 18.02
C THR A 39 12.73 -4.13 16.54
N ASP A 40 11.85 -3.63 15.70
CA ASP A 40 11.94 -3.71 14.25
C ASP A 40 12.11 -2.29 13.70
N GLU A 41 13.34 -1.95 13.35
CA GLU A 41 13.68 -0.67 12.75
C GLU A 41 13.77 -0.82 11.23
N ALA A 42 13.02 0.01 10.50
CA ALA A 42 13.12 0.06 9.05
C ALA A 42 14.05 1.19 8.64
N ASP A 43 14.87 0.92 7.64
CA ASP A 43 15.56 1.96 6.89
C ASP A 43 14.52 2.90 6.24
N ALA A 44 14.87 4.17 6.08
CA ALA A 44 14.01 5.16 5.40
C ALA A 44 13.69 4.77 3.96
N SER A 45 14.58 4.02 3.31
CA SER A 45 14.43 3.50 1.94
C SER A 45 13.67 2.17 1.86
N SER A 46 13.32 1.53 2.99
CA SER A 46 12.58 0.27 2.95
C SER A 46 11.18 0.47 2.38
N LEU A 47 10.77 -0.43 1.49
CA LEU A 47 9.48 -0.37 0.79
C LEU A 47 8.31 -0.72 1.72
N THR A 48 8.54 -1.62 2.68
CA THR A 48 7.53 -2.10 3.62
C THR A 48 7.76 -1.49 5.00
N PRO A 49 6.82 -0.69 5.53
CA PRO A 49 6.97 -0.08 6.85
C PRO A 49 6.89 -1.12 7.99
N PRO A 50 7.44 -0.82 9.19
CA PRO A 50 7.51 -1.76 10.31
C PRO A 50 6.17 -2.34 10.74
N HIS A 51 5.11 -1.54 10.72
CA HIS A 51 3.76 -2.00 11.11
C HIS A 51 3.17 -3.02 10.11
N GLU A 52 3.44 -2.88 8.81
CA GLU A 52 3.04 -3.88 7.82
C GLU A 52 3.83 -5.18 7.98
N ARG A 53 5.14 -5.10 8.24
CA ARG A 53 5.96 -6.29 8.56
C ARG A 53 5.47 -6.98 9.83
N ALA A 54 5.12 -6.21 10.86
CA ALA A 54 4.56 -6.76 12.10
C ALA A 54 3.21 -7.46 11.84
N ARG A 55 2.35 -6.85 11.02
CA ARG A 55 1.07 -7.46 10.59
C ARG A 55 1.29 -8.73 9.78
N ALA A 56 2.23 -8.72 8.85
CA ALA A 56 2.56 -9.89 8.04
C ALA A 56 3.03 -11.05 8.94
N ARG A 57 3.96 -10.79 9.87
CA ARG A 57 4.43 -11.80 10.84
C ARG A 57 3.28 -12.34 11.70
N ALA A 58 2.39 -11.49 12.20
CA ALA A 58 1.23 -11.92 12.99
C ALA A 58 0.26 -12.82 12.22
N LEU A 59 0.25 -12.73 10.89
CA LEU A 59 -0.53 -13.57 9.98
C LEU A 59 0.25 -14.78 9.44
N GLY A 60 1.49 -15.00 9.92
CA GLY A 60 2.34 -16.09 9.42
C GLY A 60 2.87 -15.88 8.00
N LEU A 61 2.84 -14.64 7.49
CA LEU A 61 3.38 -14.31 6.19
C LEU A 61 4.84 -13.93 6.32
N SER A 62 5.70 -14.54 5.48
CA SER A 62 7.10 -14.16 5.33
C SER A 62 7.32 -13.73 3.88
N ALA A 63 7.81 -12.52 3.68
CA ALA A 63 8.08 -11.98 2.36
C ALA A 63 9.27 -11.02 2.41
N PRO A 64 10.06 -10.91 1.32
CA PRO A 64 11.05 -9.87 1.18
C PRO A 64 10.44 -8.48 1.23
N ASP A 65 11.27 -7.46 1.38
CA ASP A 65 10.83 -6.07 1.37
C ASP A 65 10.11 -5.72 0.05
N GLY A 66 8.97 -5.05 0.15
CA GLY A 66 8.13 -4.71 -1.00
C GLY A 66 7.32 -5.85 -1.62
N HIS A 67 7.38 -7.08 -1.06
CA HIS A 67 6.71 -8.26 -1.62
C HIS A 67 5.61 -8.85 -0.72
N VAL A 68 5.12 -8.10 0.26
CA VAL A 68 4.06 -8.64 1.14
C VAL A 68 2.79 -8.89 0.32
N PRO A 69 2.24 -10.12 0.29
CA PRO A 69 1.19 -10.52 -0.66
C PRO A 69 -0.21 -10.07 -0.22
N TRP A 70 -0.39 -8.80 0.09
CA TRP A 70 -1.68 -8.26 0.56
C TRP A 70 -2.79 -8.39 -0.47
N ALA A 71 -2.50 -8.06 -1.74
CA ALA A 71 -3.47 -8.14 -2.83
C ALA A 71 -3.90 -9.59 -3.10
N ALA A 72 -2.95 -10.52 -3.15
CA ALA A 72 -3.25 -11.95 -3.31
C ALA A 72 -4.10 -12.49 -2.15
N ARG A 73 -3.80 -12.07 -0.92
CA ARG A 73 -4.60 -12.45 0.25
C ARG A 73 -6.02 -11.92 0.15
N GLN A 74 -6.20 -10.66 -0.28
CA GLN A 74 -7.54 -10.09 -0.48
C GLN A 74 -8.29 -10.81 -1.59
N ALA A 75 -7.64 -11.13 -2.71
CA ALA A 75 -8.25 -11.89 -3.81
C ALA A 75 -8.76 -13.26 -3.35
N MET A 76 -8.02 -13.94 -2.46
CA MET A 76 -8.49 -15.18 -1.85
C MET A 76 -9.71 -14.95 -0.95
N GLN A 77 -9.71 -13.91 -0.13
CA GLN A 77 -10.81 -13.60 0.80
C GLN A 77 -12.10 -13.18 0.08
N THR A 78 -11.97 -12.50 -1.07
CA THR A 78 -13.13 -12.07 -1.89
C THR A 78 -13.62 -13.12 -2.88
N GLY A 79 -12.98 -14.27 -2.95
CA GLY A 79 -13.34 -15.35 -3.88
C GLY A 79 -12.96 -15.08 -5.34
N LEU A 80 -12.06 -14.11 -5.60
CA LEU A 80 -11.56 -13.83 -6.95
C LEU A 80 -10.42 -14.78 -7.36
N ALA A 81 -9.58 -15.21 -6.41
CA ALA A 81 -8.43 -16.06 -6.71
C ALA A 81 -8.78 -17.37 -7.45
N PRO A 82 -9.89 -18.08 -7.15
CA PRO A 82 -10.28 -19.28 -7.90
C PRO A 82 -10.70 -19.02 -9.36
N GLN A 83 -10.95 -17.77 -9.73
CA GLN A 83 -11.39 -17.38 -11.08
C GLN A 83 -10.22 -17.12 -12.04
N VAL A 84 -8.99 -17.21 -11.55
CA VAL A 84 -7.77 -16.98 -12.32
C VAL A 84 -6.83 -18.18 -12.19
N PRO A 85 -5.82 -18.33 -13.08
CA PRO A 85 -4.86 -19.41 -13.00
C PRO A 85 -4.19 -19.50 -11.62
N ALA A 86 -3.97 -20.74 -11.14
CA ALA A 86 -3.27 -20.98 -9.89
C ALA A 86 -1.88 -20.33 -9.91
N GLY A 87 -1.52 -19.62 -8.83
CA GLY A 87 -0.25 -18.93 -8.72
C GLY A 87 -0.20 -17.59 -9.46
N ALA A 88 -1.35 -17.05 -9.88
CA ALA A 88 -1.42 -15.70 -10.46
C ALA A 88 -0.84 -14.63 -9.53
N ALA A 89 -0.15 -13.66 -10.10
CA ALA A 89 0.40 -12.54 -9.36
C ALA A 89 -0.62 -11.40 -9.25
N TRP A 90 -0.72 -10.82 -8.06
CA TRP A 90 -1.71 -9.80 -7.74
C TRP A 90 -1.06 -8.53 -7.25
N ALA A 91 -1.66 -7.40 -7.58
CA ALA A 91 -1.30 -6.09 -7.04
C ALA A 91 -2.55 -5.29 -6.67
N TRP A 92 -2.38 -4.26 -5.84
CA TRP A 92 -3.37 -3.21 -5.69
C TRP A 92 -3.06 -2.08 -6.68
N ILE A 93 -4.11 -1.58 -7.32
CA ILE A 93 -4.09 -0.32 -8.07
C ILE A 93 -4.92 0.68 -7.29
N THR A 94 -4.35 1.83 -7.03
CA THR A 94 -4.96 2.86 -6.21
C THR A 94 -5.10 4.14 -7.03
N PRO A 95 -6.32 4.54 -7.44
CA PRO A 95 -6.55 5.85 -7.99
C PRO A 95 -6.12 6.94 -7.01
N CYS A 96 -5.31 7.88 -7.46
CA CYS A 96 -4.84 9.00 -6.66
C CYS A 96 -4.55 10.21 -7.55
N HIS A 97 -4.44 11.38 -6.94
CA HIS A 97 -4.00 12.58 -7.62
C HIS A 97 -2.49 12.75 -7.46
N TRP A 98 -1.83 13.16 -8.53
CA TRP A 98 -0.43 13.51 -8.56
C TRP A 98 -0.26 15.01 -8.75
N ASN A 99 0.37 15.67 -7.78
CA ASN A 99 0.77 17.06 -7.89
C ASN A 99 2.09 17.13 -8.63
N VAL A 100 2.04 17.62 -9.87
CA VAL A 100 3.21 17.74 -10.74
C VAL A 100 3.85 19.11 -10.51
N HIS A 101 5.08 19.11 -10.03
CA HIS A 101 5.96 20.28 -9.90
C HIS A 101 7.01 20.27 -11.00
N ALA A 102 7.84 21.34 -11.07
CA ALA A 102 8.87 21.46 -12.11
C ALA A 102 9.91 20.32 -12.08
N ASP A 103 10.28 19.85 -10.88
CA ASP A 103 11.39 18.92 -10.69
C ASP A 103 11.00 17.64 -9.95
N TYR A 104 9.77 17.52 -9.46
CA TYR A 104 9.29 16.36 -8.71
C TYR A 104 7.79 16.20 -8.81
N ILE A 105 7.31 15.00 -8.49
CA ILE A 105 5.88 14.67 -8.46
C ILE A 105 5.54 14.13 -7.08
N VAL A 106 4.52 14.69 -6.43
CA VAL A 106 4.05 14.24 -5.12
C VAL A 106 2.72 13.54 -5.26
N MET A 107 2.60 12.37 -4.66
CA MET A 107 1.35 11.63 -4.59
C MET A 107 0.50 12.12 -3.44
N ASP A 108 -0.71 12.57 -3.72
CA ASP A 108 -1.69 12.92 -2.70
C ASP A 108 -2.27 11.68 -2.00
N ASN A 109 -2.85 11.91 -0.83
CA ASN A 109 -3.60 10.86 -0.15
C ASN A 109 -4.79 10.42 -1.04
N PRO A 110 -4.91 9.13 -1.41
CA PRO A 110 -6.02 8.64 -2.24
C PRO A 110 -7.41 8.99 -1.68
N GLN A 111 -7.54 9.10 -0.36
CA GLN A 111 -8.80 9.50 0.29
C GLN A 111 -9.20 10.94 -0.04
N ALA A 112 -8.26 11.80 -0.39
CA ALA A 112 -8.54 13.19 -0.77
C ALA A 112 -9.30 13.32 -2.10
N LEU A 113 -9.34 12.27 -2.92
CA LEU A 113 -10.18 12.22 -4.11
C LEU A 113 -11.67 12.18 -3.78
N GLU A 114 -12.06 11.74 -2.57
CA GLU A 114 -13.45 11.53 -2.16
C GLU A 114 -14.25 10.69 -3.16
N LEU A 115 -13.55 9.83 -3.92
CA LEU A 115 -14.09 9.05 -5.03
C LEU A 115 -15.22 8.13 -4.57
N GLN A 116 -16.38 8.26 -5.16
CA GLN A 116 -17.54 7.43 -4.84
C GLN A 116 -17.50 6.11 -5.62
N SER A 117 -18.21 5.08 -5.11
CA SER A 117 -18.19 3.74 -5.72
C SER A 117 -18.59 3.74 -7.20
N GLY A 118 -19.62 4.50 -7.56
CA GLY A 118 -20.08 4.60 -8.96
C GLY A 118 -19.06 5.26 -9.88
N GLU A 119 -18.45 6.35 -9.42
CA GLU A 119 -17.41 7.06 -10.17
C GLU A 119 -16.16 6.18 -10.35
N SER A 120 -15.75 5.48 -9.29
CA SER A 120 -14.62 4.56 -9.33
C SER A 120 -14.85 3.39 -10.31
N GLN A 121 -16.08 2.85 -10.39
CA GLN A 121 -16.41 1.80 -11.34
C GLN A 121 -16.34 2.31 -12.78
N VAL A 122 -16.87 3.51 -13.05
CA VAL A 122 -16.78 4.14 -14.38
C VAL A 122 -15.32 4.36 -14.77
N LEU A 123 -14.49 4.85 -13.84
CA LEU A 123 -13.06 5.03 -14.07
C LEU A 123 -12.36 3.69 -14.33
N LEU A 124 -12.65 2.66 -13.53
CA LEU A 124 -12.09 1.32 -13.72
C LEU A 124 -12.44 0.77 -15.10
N ASP A 125 -13.70 0.91 -15.53
CA ASP A 125 -14.14 0.42 -16.84
C ASP A 125 -13.50 1.19 -18.00
N ALA A 126 -13.26 2.50 -17.83
CA ALA A 126 -12.54 3.31 -18.81
C ALA A 126 -11.05 2.91 -18.91
N MET A 127 -10.43 2.55 -17.79
CA MET A 127 -9.02 2.13 -17.74
C MET A 127 -8.81 0.67 -18.18
N ARG A 128 -9.82 -0.18 -18.07
CA ARG A 128 -9.73 -1.62 -18.36
C ARG A 128 -9.04 -1.97 -19.68
N PRO A 129 -9.37 -1.36 -20.83
CA PRO A 129 -8.73 -1.70 -22.09
C PRO A 129 -7.21 -1.50 -22.08
N TYR A 130 -6.73 -0.44 -21.44
CA TYR A 130 -5.31 -0.12 -21.35
C TYR A 130 -4.54 -1.16 -20.53
N PHE A 131 -5.15 -1.66 -19.45
CA PHE A 131 -4.56 -2.71 -18.63
C PHE A 131 -4.58 -4.08 -19.33
N GLU A 132 -5.66 -4.39 -20.05
CA GLU A 132 -5.81 -5.62 -20.80
C GLU A 132 -4.77 -5.76 -21.93
N GLU A 133 -4.37 -4.65 -22.57
CA GLU A 133 -3.27 -4.63 -23.56
C GLU A 133 -1.95 -5.17 -22.99
N ASP A 134 -1.71 -4.95 -21.69
CA ASP A 134 -0.52 -5.43 -20.97
C ASP A 134 -0.76 -6.77 -20.25
N GLY A 135 -1.87 -7.46 -20.52
CA GLY A 135 -2.21 -8.74 -19.93
C GLY A 135 -2.62 -8.64 -18.45
N ILE A 136 -3.14 -7.49 -18.03
CA ILE A 136 -3.59 -7.22 -16.66
C ILE A 136 -5.12 -7.21 -16.61
N THR A 137 -5.69 -8.00 -15.70
CA THR A 137 -7.13 -7.99 -15.42
C THR A 137 -7.41 -7.16 -14.18
N LEU A 138 -8.37 -6.23 -14.26
CA LEU A 138 -8.79 -5.37 -13.15
C LEU A 138 -10.10 -5.87 -12.53
N HIS A 139 -10.15 -5.85 -11.20
CA HIS A 139 -11.33 -6.15 -10.39
C HIS A 139 -11.56 -5.03 -9.38
N TYR A 140 -12.79 -4.57 -9.29
CA TYR A 140 -13.19 -3.57 -8.30
C TYR A 140 -13.18 -4.18 -6.88
N ALA A 141 -12.59 -3.48 -5.92
CA ALA A 141 -12.63 -3.88 -4.52
C ALA A 141 -13.20 -2.77 -3.63
N ALA A 142 -12.78 -1.52 -3.84
CA ALA A 142 -13.28 -0.34 -3.13
C ALA A 142 -13.03 0.91 -4.00
N PRO A 143 -13.62 2.07 -3.65
CA PRO A 143 -13.48 3.28 -4.46
C PRO A 143 -12.04 3.66 -4.80
N THR A 144 -11.13 3.59 -3.85
CA THR A 144 -9.71 3.91 -4.03
C THR A 144 -8.82 2.66 -4.03
N GLN A 145 -9.39 1.46 -4.26
CA GLN A 145 -8.61 0.23 -4.26
C GLN A 145 -9.18 -0.78 -5.26
N TRP A 146 -8.42 -1.07 -6.30
CA TRP A 146 -8.73 -2.11 -7.27
C TRP A 146 -7.74 -3.27 -7.12
N LEU A 147 -8.18 -4.47 -7.42
CA LEU A 147 -7.30 -5.64 -7.50
C LEU A 147 -6.91 -5.86 -8.96
N ALA A 148 -5.62 -5.96 -9.21
CA ALA A 148 -5.07 -6.26 -10.52
C ALA A 148 -4.40 -7.63 -10.51
N CYS A 149 -4.64 -8.41 -11.55
CA CYS A 149 -4.01 -9.71 -11.76
C CYS A 149 -3.24 -9.70 -13.08
N GLY A 150 -1.96 -10.05 -13.05
CA GLY A 150 -1.12 -10.10 -14.25
C GLY A 150 0.29 -10.61 -13.94
N GLU A 151 0.90 -11.27 -14.93
CA GLU A 151 2.23 -11.88 -14.76
C GLU A 151 3.33 -10.85 -14.47
N MET A 152 3.15 -9.60 -14.91
CA MET A 152 4.10 -8.53 -14.68
C MET A 152 4.30 -8.19 -13.19
N PHE A 153 3.31 -8.49 -12.33
CA PHE A 153 3.41 -8.28 -10.88
C PHE A 153 4.23 -9.35 -10.17
N ARG A 154 4.60 -10.44 -10.87
CA ARG A 154 5.44 -11.47 -10.30
C ARG A 154 6.82 -10.91 -10.01
N ASP A 155 7.26 -11.07 -8.77
CA ASP A 155 8.56 -10.59 -8.29
C ASP A 155 8.76 -9.06 -8.41
N LEU A 156 7.68 -8.30 -8.58
CA LEU A 156 7.72 -6.85 -8.57
C LEU A 156 7.67 -6.34 -7.13
N ALA A 157 8.78 -5.79 -6.66
CA ALA A 157 8.81 -5.07 -5.39
C ALA A 157 8.09 -3.73 -5.53
N ALA A 158 7.17 -3.45 -4.63
CA ALA A 158 6.40 -2.21 -4.61
C ALA A 158 6.42 -1.57 -3.21
N ALA A 159 6.50 -0.25 -3.19
CA ALA A 159 6.42 0.50 -1.94
C ALA A 159 4.98 0.51 -1.40
N SER A 160 4.86 0.45 -0.08
CA SER A 160 3.59 0.72 0.60
C SER A 160 3.15 2.16 0.37
N LEU A 161 1.84 2.39 0.24
CA LEU A 161 1.27 3.74 0.18
C LEU A 161 1.71 4.62 1.35
N ASP A 162 1.86 4.05 2.54
CA ASP A 162 2.34 4.74 3.74
C ASP A 162 3.78 5.28 3.62
N ARG A 163 4.52 4.86 2.60
CA ARG A 163 5.85 5.37 2.26
C ARG A 163 5.81 6.47 1.20
N VAL A 164 4.81 6.44 0.35
CA VAL A 164 4.76 7.25 -0.88
C VAL A 164 3.88 8.48 -0.72
N VAL A 165 2.77 8.38 0.00
CA VAL A 165 1.84 9.50 0.20
C VAL A 165 2.56 10.71 0.81
N GLY A 166 2.42 11.86 0.14
CA GLY A 166 3.05 13.11 0.54
C GLY A 166 4.55 13.21 0.23
N CYS A 167 5.12 12.23 -0.48
CA CYS A 167 6.52 12.19 -0.86
C CYS A 167 6.69 12.32 -2.39
N ASP A 168 7.91 12.67 -2.82
CA ASP A 168 8.31 12.55 -4.22
C ASP A 168 8.29 11.06 -4.61
N ILE A 169 7.54 10.76 -5.68
CA ILE A 169 7.32 9.38 -6.13
C ILE A 169 8.53 8.73 -6.80
N ASP A 170 9.47 9.51 -7.34
CA ASP A 170 10.58 8.96 -8.16
C ASP A 170 11.42 7.91 -7.42
N ALA A 171 11.62 8.14 -6.11
CA ALA A 171 12.36 7.20 -5.27
C ALA A 171 11.66 5.85 -5.08
N TRP A 172 10.34 5.81 -5.25
CA TRP A 172 9.46 4.67 -4.93
C TRP A 172 8.94 3.92 -6.16
N LEU A 173 9.05 4.53 -7.33
CA LEU A 173 8.63 3.87 -8.58
C LEU A 173 9.54 2.67 -8.88
N PRO A 174 8.96 1.53 -9.28
CA PRO A 174 9.73 0.37 -9.70
C PRO A 174 10.62 0.71 -10.91
N LYS A 175 11.94 0.53 -10.78
CA LYS A 175 12.94 0.88 -11.82
C LYS A 175 13.28 -0.27 -12.76
N THR A 176 12.66 -1.44 -12.57
CA THR A 176 12.89 -2.63 -13.40
C THR A 176 12.30 -2.48 -14.81
N ALA A 177 12.87 -3.17 -15.79
CA ALA A 177 12.32 -3.21 -17.15
C ALA A 177 10.88 -3.77 -17.19
N LYS A 178 10.56 -4.72 -16.32
CA LYS A 178 9.21 -5.28 -16.18
C LYS A 178 8.16 -4.23 -15.79
N ALA A 179 8.56 -3.12 -15.16
CA ALA A 179 7.67 -2.04 -14.76
C ALA A 179 7.42 -0.99 -15.87
N ALA A 180 7.95 -1.17 -17.06
CA ALA A 180 7.71 -0.22 -18.16
C ALA A 180 6.21 -0.03 -18.49
N PRO A 181 5.36 -1.08 -18.55
CA PRO A 181 3.93 -0.91 -18.74
C PRO A 181 3.26 -0.11 -17.62
N LEU A 182 3.66 -0.31 -16.34
CA LEU A 182 3.12 0.47 -15.23
C LEU A 182 3.42 1.95 -15.37
N ARG A 183 4.64 2.32 -15.78
CA ARG A 183 4.98 3.72 -16.01
C ARG A 183 4.15 4.35 -17.14
N ARG A 184 3.83 3.57 -18.18
CA ARG A 184 2.91 4.00 -19.23
C ARG A 184 1.51 4.25 -18.67
N LEU A 185 0.97 3.27 -17.96
CA LEU A 185 -0.37 3.33 -17.36
C LEU A 185 -0.53 4.44 -16.31
N GLN A 186 0.56 4.89 -15.71
CA GLN A 186 0.57 6.01 -14.76
C GLN A 186 0.51 7.37 -15.47
N SER A 187 0.77 7.44 -16.76
CA SER A 187 0.75 8.67 -17.57
C SER A 187 -0.52 8.81 -18.45
N GLU A 188 -1.35 7.80 -18.53
CA GLU A 188 -2.68 7.81 -19.17
C GLU A 188 -3.75 8.39 -18.23
#